data_c250f071677cbbc3fee83a2c042fa2c2
#
_entry.id   c250f071677cbbc3fee83a2c042fa2c2
#
_cell.length_a   1.000
_cell.length_b   1.000
_cell.length_c   1.000
_cell.angle_alpha   90.00
_cell.angle_beta   90.00
_cell.angle_gamma   90.00
#
_symmetry.space_group_name_H-M   'P 1'
#
loop_
_entity.id
_entity.type
_entity.pdbx_description
1 polymer ?
#
loop_
_entity_poly.entity_id
_entity_poly.type
_entity_poly.pdbx_seq_one_letter_code
_entity_poly.pdbx_strand_id
1 'polypeptide(L)'
;MNKIRSAQDIQKDWDTNPRWKNVKRDYTAEEVVKLSGSVNIEYSLAKQGAEKLWNEINNSDFVNALGALTGNQAMQQAKAGLRAVYLSGWQVAGDANTGMQMYPDQSLYPVDSVPSVVKRINNSLRRADQLNIAEGNEPVDYLSLIHI
;
A
#
# COMPACT_ATOMS: atom_id res chain seq x y z
N MET A 1 -4.54 -4.18 22.28
CA MET A 1 -3.68 -2.99 22.21
C MET A 1 -2.39 -3.38 21.52
N ASN A 2 -2.09 -2.83 20.34
CA ASN A 2 -0.81 -3.07 19.70
C ASN A 2 0.28 -2.45 20.57
N LYS A 3 1.19 -3.30 21.06
CA LYS A 3 2.28 -2.88 21.95
C LYS A 3 3.27 -2.05 21.13
N ILE A 4 3.63 -0.86 21.64
CA ILE A 4 4.71 -0.07 21.08
C ILE A 4 5.99 -0.91 21.15
N ARG A 5 6.73 -1.00 20.06
CA ARG A 5 7.99 -1.74 19.99
C ARG A 5 9.01 -1.10 20.92
N SER A 6 9.72 -1.91 21.71
CA SER A 6 10.84 -1.44 22.49
C SER A 6 12.06 -1.11 21.62
N ALA A 7 13.01 -0.35 22.15
CA ALA A 7 14.26 -0.09 21.43
C ALA A 7 15.01 -1.40 21.10
N GLN A 8 14.96 -2.38 22.01
CA GLN A 8 15.54 -3.71 21.78
C GLN A 8 14.85 -4.45 20.64
N ASP A 9 13.50 -4.39 20.53
CA ASP A 9 12.75 -5.02 19.43
C ASP A 9 13.11 -4.38 18.09
N ILE A 10 13.23 -3.06 18.06
CA ILE A 10 13.61 -2.30 16.87
C ILE A 10 15.04 -2.63 16.46
N GLN A 11 15.98 -2.60 17.39
CA GLN A 11 17.37 -2.92 17.11
C GLN A 11 17.52 -4.35 16.59
N LYS A 12 16.87 -5.31 17.25
CA LYS A 12 16.88 -6.71 16.82
C LYS A 12 16.34 -6.87 15.38
N ASP A 13 15.24 -6.19 15.05
CA ASP A 13 14.70 -6.22 13.69
C ASP A 13 15.71 -5.63 12.67
N TRP A 14 16.38 -4.54 13.00
CA TRP A 14 17.40 -3.95 12.14
C TRP A 14 18.59 -4.87 11.90
N ASP A 15 19.01 -5.59 12.93
CA ASP A 15 20.20 -6.47 12.87
C ASP A 15 19.92 -7.81 12.18
N THR A 16 18.69 -8.31 12.27
CA THR A 16 18.35 -9.68 11.83
C THR A 16 17.48 -9.75 10.59
N ASN A 17 16.75 -8.70 10.25
CA ASN A 17 15.84 -8.71 9.12
C ASN A 17 16.59 -8.39 7.81
N PRO A 18 16.61 -9.31 6.82
CA PRO A 18 17.31 -9.11 5.54
C PRO A 18 16.91 -7.84 4.79
N ARG A 19 15.70 -7.34 5.05
CA ARG A 19 15.18 -6.10 4.48
C ARG A 19 16.10 -4.90 4.75
N TRP A 20 16.80 -4.91 5.88
CA TRP A 20 17.63 -3.80 6.32
C TRP A 20 19.12 -3.93 5.99
N LYS A 21 19.52 -5.01 5.32
CA LYS A 21 20.93 -5.35 5.04
C LYS A 21 21.76 -4.18 4.48
N ASN A 22 21.18 -3.33 3.67
CA ASN A 22 21.87 -2.22 2.99
C ASN A 22 21.46 -0.84 3.53
N VAL A 23 20.73 -0.79 4.64
CA VAL A 23 20.26 0.46 5.24
C VAL A 23 21.25 0.93 6.29
N LYS A 24 21.83 2.12 6.09
CA LYS A 24 22.62 2.82 7.10
C LYS A 24 21.76 3.85 7.80
N ARG A 25 21.88 3.93 9.11
CA ARG A 25 21.17 4.90 9.97
C ARG A 25 22.16 5.70 10.77
N ASP A 26 21.91 6.98 10.87
CA ASP A 26 22.64 7.95 11.70
C ASP A 26 21.93 8.26 13.03
N TYR A 27 20.89 7.49 13.35
CA TYR A 27 20.07 7.57 14.56
C TYR A 27 19.91 6.20 15.22
N THR A 28 19.57 6.19 16.51
CA THR A 28 19.45 4.98 17.32
C THR A 28 18.00 4.50 17.45
N ALA A 29 17.82 3.25 17.89
CA ALA A 29 16.49 2.70 18.18
C ALA A 29 15.81 3.42 19.36
N GLU A 30 16.58 3.89 20.34
CA GLU A 30 16.12 4.69 21.47
C GLU A 30 15.55 6.04 21.01
N GLU A 31 16.22 6.70 20.07
CA GLU A 31 15.72 7.94 19.47
C GLU A 31 14.42 7.74 18.73
N VAL A 32 14.27 6.63 17.99
CA VAL A 32 13.01 6.27 17.32
C VAL A 32 11.89 6.09 18.36
N VAL A 33 12.13 5.34 19.42
CA VAL A 33 11.13 5.13 20.49
C VAL A 33 10.75 6.46 21.15
N LYS A 34 11.74 7.33 21.43
CA LYS A 34 11.51 8.64 22.03
C LYS A 34 10.56 9.52 21.19
N LEU A 35 10.61 9.40 19.86
CA LEU A 35 9.81 10.19 18.93
C LEU A 35 8.48 9.51 18.53
N SER A 36 8.30 8.23 18.84
CA SER A 36 7.14 7.44 18.37
C SER A 36 5.82 7.76 19.07
N GLY A 37 5.84 8.47 20.18
CA GLY A 37 4.64 8.73 20.99
C GLY A 37 4.12 7.46 21.67
N SER A 38 2.88 7.50 22.15
CA SER A 38 2.27 6.42 22.94
C SER A 38 1.23 5.57 22.18
N VAL A 39 0.92 5.94 20.95
CA VAL A 39 -0.09 5.26 20.12
C VAL A 39 0.55 4.76 18.84
N ASN A 40 0.46 3.45 18.61
CA ASN A 40 0.86 2.84 17.34
C ASN A 40 -0.34 2.84 16.39
N ILE A 41 -0.25 3.64 15.33
CA ILE A 41 -1.26 3.67 14.26
C ILE A 41 -0.84 2.69 13.18
N GLU A 42 -1.74 1.77 12.84
CA GLU A 42 -1.51 0.78 11.77
C GLU A 42 -2.73 0.76 10.84
N TYR A 43 -2.45 0.90 9.56
CA TYR A 43 -3.44 0.77 8.50
C TYR A 43 -3.36 -0.64 7.91
N SER A 44 -4.30 -1.50 8.26
CA SER A 44 -4.27 -2.94 7.96
C SER A 44 -4.07 -3.24 6.47
N LEU A 45 -4.84 -2.60 5.59
CA LEU A 45 -4.70 -2.83 4.14
C LEU A 45 -3.36 -2.36 3.59
N ALA A 46 -2.85 -1.22 4.05
CA ALA A 46 -1.54 -0.72 3.63
C ALA A 46 -0.41 -1.66 4.07
N LYS A 47 -0.47 -2.17 5.30
CA LYS A 47 0.49 -3.14 5.81
C LYS A 47 0.46 -4.44 5.02
N GLN A 48 -0.73 -5.04 4.87
CA GLN A 48 -0.91 -6.29 4.12
C GLN A 48 -0.45 -6.15 2.68
N GLY A 49 -0.80 -5.06 2.00
CA GLY A 49 -0.37 -4.78 0.63
C GLY A 49 1.15 -4.63 0.51
N ALA A 50 1.78 -3.92 1.45
CA ALA A 50 3.24 -3.75 1.45
C ALA A 50 3.97 -5.07 1.71
N GLU A 51 3.51 -5.88 2.65
CA GLU A 51 4.07 -7.20 2.95
C GLU A 51 3.89 -8.17 1.77
N LYS A 52 2.70 -8.19 1.16
CA LYS A 52 2.41 -9.00 -0.02
C LYS A 52 3.34 -8.63 -1.18
N LEU A 53 3.44 -7.34 -1.52
CA LEU A 53 4.32 -6.89 -2.60
C LEU A 53 5.78 -7.22 -2.33
N TRP A 54 6.25 -7.02 -1.10
CA TRP A 54 7.60 -7.39 -0.71
C TRP A 54 7.89 -8.87 -0.93
N ASN A 55 6.96 -9.74 -0.54
CA ASN A 55 7.09 -11.18 -0.74
C ASN A 55 7.08 -11.55 -2.23
N GLU A 56 6.19 -10.98 -3.02
CA GLU A 56 6.13 -11.22 -4.48
C GLU A 56 7.44 -10.81 -5.17
N ILE A 57 7.97 -9.62 -4.87
CA ILE A 57 9.22 -9.12 -5.49
C ILE A 57 10.43 -10.01 -5.14
N ASN A 58 10.47 -10.58 -3.93
CA ASN A 58 11.61 -11.37 -3.49
C ASN A 58 11.53 -12.86 -3.82
N ASN A 59 10.33 -13.39 -4.12
CA ASN A 59 10.12 -14.83 -4.22
C ASN A 59 9.45 -15.27 -5.54
N SER A 60 9.06 -14.32 -6.40
CA SER A 60 8.46 -14.61 -7.71
C SER A 60 9.35 -14.12 -8.84
N ASP A 61 9.30 -14.78 -9.99
CA ASP A 61 10.07 -14.38 -11.17
C ASP A 61 9.67 -12.99 -11.67
N PHE A 62 8.40 -12.63 -11.49
CA PHE A 62 7.86 -11.32 -11.81
C PHE A 62 6.56 -11.06 -11.07
N VAL A 63 6.15 -9.79 -10.97
CA VAL A 63 4.89 -9.37 -10.36
C VAL A 63 3.92 -8.92 -11.46
N ASN A 64 2.80 -9.63 -11.60
CA ASN A 64 1.74 -9.23 -12.52
C ASN A 64 1.03 -7.97 -12.02
N ALA A 65 1.18 -6.87 -12.76
CA ALA A 65 0.55 -5.60 -12.47
C ALA A 65 0.06 -4.90 -13.74
N LEU A 66 -1.08 -4.25 -13.65
CA LEU A 66 -1.62 -3.36 -14.68
C LEU A 66 -2.11 -2.05 -14.06
N GLY A 67 -2.22 -1.00 -14.88
CA GLY A 67 -2.76 0.28 -14.46
C GLY A 67 -4.25 0.20 -14.12
N ALA A 68 -4.67 0.89 -13.05
CA ALA A 68 -6.08 1.13 -12.74
C ALA A 68 -6.26 2.46 -12.03
N LEU A 69 -7.32 3.18 -12.39
CA LEU A 69 -7.77 4.41 -11.73
C LEU A 69 -9.13 4.25 -11.04
N THR A 70 -9.86 3.20 -11.35
CA THR A 70 -11.19 2.95 -10.80
C THR A 70 -11.23 1.65 -10.00
N GLY A 71 -12.11 1.60 -9.02
CA GLY A 71 -12.32 0.39 -8.23
C GLY A 71 -12.81 -0.79 -9.06
N ASN A 72 -13.61 -0.55 -10.11
CA ASN A 72 -14.07 -1.61 -11.00
C ASN A 72 -12.92 -2.23 -11.80
N GLN A 73 -12.00 -1.41 -12.33
CA GLN A 73 -10.81 -1.92 -13.00
C GLN A 73 -9.97 -2.79 -12.07
N ALA A 74 -9.68 -2.31 -10.86
CA ALA A 74 -8.91 -3.06 -9.87
C ALA A 74 -9.61 -4.37 -9.47
N MET A 75 -10.93 -4.36 -9.29
CA MET A 75 -11.70 -5.56 -8.97
C MET A 75 -11.64 -6.59 -10.10
N GLN A 76 -11.73 -6.17 -11.36
CA GLN A 76 -11.59 -7.08 -12.50
C GLN A 76 -10.17 -7.64 -12.61
N GLN A 77 -9.16 -6.82 -12.30
CA GLN A 77 -7.77 -7.27 -12.25
C GLN A 77 -7.55 -8.31 -11.15
N ALA A 78 -8.10 -8.10 -9.95
CA ALA A 78 -8.06 -9.09 -8.87
C ALA A 78 -8.69 -10.42 -9.29
N LYS A 79 -9.88 -10.37 -9.90
CA LYS A 79 -10.57 -11.57 -10.44
C LYS A 79 -9.77 -12.27 -11.55
N ALA A 80 -9.00 -11.54 -12.32
CA ALA A 80 -8.10 -12.07 -13.35
C ALA A 80 -6.77 -12.62 -12.81
N GLY A 81 -6.54 -12.56 -11.50
CA GLY A 81 -5.34 -13.08 -10.85
C GLY A 81 -4.13 -12.17 -10.88
N LEU A 82 -4.31 -10.87 -11.15
CA LEU A 82 -3.22 -9.89 -10.99
C LEU A 82 -2.85 -9.76 -9.51
N ARG A 83 -1.60 -9.42 -9.25
CA ARG A 83 -1.05 -9.35 -7.87
C ARG A 83 -0.91 -7.93 -7.36
N ALA A 84 -0.80 -6.96 -8.27
CA ALA A 84 -0.63 -5.55 -7.93
C ALA A 84 -1.32 -4.64 -8.94
N VAL A 85 -1.63 -3.42 -8.53
CA VAL A 85 -2.13 -2.34 -9.38
C VAL A 85 -1.05 -1.28 -9.50
N TYR A 86 -0.70 -0.90 -10.72
CA TYR A 86 0.08 0.30 -10.97
C TYR A 86 -0.85 1.52 -10.96
N LEU A 87 -0.67 2.39 -10.00
CA LEU A 87 -1.38 3.66 -9.91
C LEU A 87 -0.52 4.76 -10.53
N SER A 88 -0.80 5.08 -11.79
CA SER A 88 -0.04 6.09 -12.53
C SER A 88 -0.30 7.51 -12.03
N GLY A 89 0.75 8.20 -11.61
CA GLY A 89 0.67 9.62 -11.24
C GLY A 89 0.30 10.52 -12.44
N TRP A 90 0.74 10.17 -13.64
CA TRP A 90 0.36 10.88 -14.86
C TRP A 90 -1.14 10.79 -15.15
N GLN A 91 -1.73 9.62 -14.99
CA GLN A 91 -3.18 9.47 -15.13
C GLN A 91 -3.94 10.20 -14.01
N VAL A 92 -3.41 10.22 -12.80
CA VAL A 92 -3.99 11.03 -11.71
C VAL A 92 -3.92 12.52 -12.06
N ALA A 93 -2.80 13.00 -12.59
CA ALA A 93 -2.67 14.40 -13.04
C ALA A 93 -3.68 14.75 -14.13
N GLY A 94 -3.92 13.85 -15.09
CA GLY A 94 -4.88 14.06 -16.17
C GLY A 94 -6.35 13.97 -15.75
N ASP A 95 -6.71 12.89 -15.04
CA ASP A 95 -8.12 12.49 -14.93
C ASP A 95 -8.66 12.29 -13.51
N ALA A 96 -7.80 12.17 -12.50
CA ALA A 96 -8.25 11.66 -11.21
C ALA A 96 -7.73 12.43 -9.99
N ASN A 97 -7.24 13.65 -10.20
CA ASN A 97 -6.80 14.51 -9.11
C ASN A 97 -7.97 15.16 -8.36
N THR A 98 -7.71 15.59 -7.12
CA THR A 98 -8.72 16.25 -6.27
C THR A 98 -8.98 17.70 -6.63
N GLY A 99 -8.14 18.31 -7.46
CA GLY A 99 -8.34 19.66 -8.01
C GLY A 99 -9.38 19.72 -9.12
N MET A 100 -9.84 18.57 -9.62
CA MET A 100 -10.83 18.43 -10.69
C MET A 100 -10.45 19.21 -11.97
N GLN A 101 -9.16 19.28 -12.25
CA GLN A 101 -8.57 19.93 -13.41
C GLN A 101 -7.57 18.99 -14.07
N MET A 102 -7.22 19.24 -15.33
CA MET A 102 -6.08 18.59 -15.96
C MET A 102 -4.81 19.33 -15.56
N TYR A 103 -3.81 18.60 -15.07
CA TYR A 103 -2.50 19.15 -14.77
C TYR A 103 -1.45 18.63 -15.77
N PRO A 104 -0.45 19.44 -16.13
CA PRO A 104 0.56 19.05 -17.12
C PRO A 104 1.57 18.03 -16.57
N ASP A 105 1.71 17.93 -15.26
CA ASP A 105 2.58 16.96 -14.60
C ASP A 105 2.14 16.65 -13.16
N GLN A 106 2.81 15.65 -12.56
CA GLN A 106 2.47 15.14 -11.23
C GLN A 106 2.79 16.11 -10.09
N SER A 107 3.67 17.08 -10.31
CA SER A 107 4.11 18.02 -9.26
C SER A 107 3.07 19.11 -8.95
N LEU A 108 2.10 19.28 -9.81
CA LEU A 108 1.14 20.40 -9.74
C LEU A 108 -0.23 20.03 -9.18
N TYR A 109 -0.61 18.76 -9.14
CA TYR A 109 -1.90 18.37 -8.57
C TYR A 109 -1.89 18.41 -7.03
N PRO A 110 -3.05 18.54 -6.36
CA PRO A 110 -3.15 18.52 -4.91
C PRO A 110 -2.56 17.24 -4.30
N VAL A 111 -1.86 17.38 -3.19
CA VAL A 111 -1.11 16.29 -2.53
C VAL A 111 -1.96 15.08 -2.10
N ASP A 112 -3.25 15.26 -1.88
CA ASP A 112 -4.21 14.22 -1.51
C ASP A 112 -4.80 13.45 -2.70
N SER A 113 -4.41 13.78 -3.93
CA SER A 113 -4.97 13.20 -5.15
C SER A 113 -4.73 11.68 -5.24
N VAL A 114 -3.49 11.23 -5.12
CA VAL A 114 -3.16 9.80 -5.12
C VAL A 114 -3.77 9.06 -3.92
N PRO A 115 -3.65 9.53 -2.67
CA PRO A 115 -4.32 8.91 -1.54
C PRO A 115 -5.83 8.75 -1.72
N SER A 116 -6.49 9.72 -2.35
CA SER A 116 -7.94 9.66 -2.64
C SER A 116 -8.30 8.56 -3.64
N VAL A 117 -7.49 8.37 -4.68
CA VAL A 117 -7.68 7.26 -5.65
C VAL A 117 -7.44 5.92 -4.98
N VAL A 118 -6.37 5.77 -4.19
CA VAL A 118 -6.09 4.56 -3.41
C VAL A 118 -7.27 4.20 -2.51
N LYS A 119 -7.82 5.18 -1.80
CA LYS A 119 -8.98 4.98 -0.92
C LYS A 119 -10.21 4.50 -1.69
N ARG A 120 -10.49 5.08 -2.87
CA ARG A 120 -11.61 4.64 -3.73
C ARG A 120 -11.44 3.20 -4.21
N ILE A 121 -10.25 2.82 -4.65
CA ILE A 121 -9.95 1.46 -5.08
C ILE A 121 -10.11 0.47 -3.92
N ASN A 122 -9.50 0.76 -2.77
CA ASN A 122 -9.60 -0.07 -1.59
C ASN A 122 -11.05 -0.24 -1.09
N ASN A 123 -11.85 0.83 -1.15
CA ASN A 123 -13.27 0.73 -0.78
C ASN A 123 -14.06 -0.19 -1.71
N SER A 124 -13.74 -0.21 -3.02
CA SER A 124 -14.37 -1.12 -3.97
C SER A 124 -13.98 -2.58 -3.72
N LEU A 125 -12.70 -2.84 -3.46
CA LEU A 125 -12.21 -4.18 -3.10
C LEU A 125 -12.85 -4.66 -1.78
N ARG A 126 -12.91 -3.80 -0.77
CA ARG A 126 -13.58 -4.10 0.51
C ARG A 126 -15.06 -4.44 0.31
N ARG A 127 -15.76 -3.71 -0.54
CA ARG A 127 -17.18 -4.01 -0.82
C ARG A 127 -17.33 -5.34 -1.53
N ALA A 128 -16.50 -5.62 -2.52
CA ALA A 128 -16.50 -6.91 -3.20
C ALA A 128 -16.21 -8.07 -2.22
N ASP A 129 -15.25 -7.89 -1.33
CA ASP A 129 -14.92 -8.84 -0.27
C ASP A 129 -16.11 -9.10 0.66
N GLN A 130 -16.77 -8.05 1.14
CA GLN A 130 -17.98 -8.17 1.96
C GLN A 130 -19.08 -8.99 1.27
N LEU A 131 -19.27 -8.77 -0.03
CA LEU A 131 -20.27 -9.53 -0.81
C LEU A 131 -19.87 -10.99 -0.94
N ASN A 132 -18.60 -11.26 -1.29
CA ASN A 132 -18.10 -12.63 -1.40
C ASN A 132 -18.29 -13.40 -0.08
N ILE A 133 -17.88 -12.84 1.03
CA ILE A 133 -18.05 -13.47 2.35
C ILE A 133 -19.54 -13.70 2.69
N ALA A 134 -20.40 -12.71 2.43
CA ALA A 134 -21.83 -12.84 2.67
C ALA A 134 -22.50 -13.93 1.83
N GLU A 135 -21.98 -14.20 0.63
CA GLU A 135 -22.44 -15.24 -0.28
C GLU A 135 -21.77 -16.61 -0.05
N GLY A 136 -20.85 -16.71 0.91
CA GLY A 136 -20.08 -17.92 1.21
C GLY A 136 -18.98 -18.24 0.19
N ASN A 137 -18.57 -17.25 -0.59
CA ASN A 137 -17.46 -17.34 -1.53
C ASN A 137 -16.12 -17.03 -0.85
N GLU A 138 -15.01 -17.32 -1.56
CA GLU A 138 -13.68 -16.99 -1.11
C GLU A 138 -13.46 -15.47 -0.98
N PRO A 139 -12.66 -15.01 0.00
CA PRO A 139 -12.28 -13.61 0.14
C PRO A 139 -11.66 -13.04 -1.14
N VAL A 140 -11.82 -11.73 -1.34
CA VAL A 140 -11.11 -11.03 -2.40
C VAL A 140 -9.60 -11.00 -2.11
N ASP A 141 -8.79 -11.39 -3.09
CA ASP A 141 -7.35 -11.16 -3.01
C ASP A 141 -7.04 -9.67 -3.22
N TYR A 142 -6.82 -8.95 -2.11
CA TYR A 142 -6.52 -7.53 -2.16
C TYR A 142 -5.21 -7.27 -2.89
N LEU A 143 -5.27 -6.45 -3.93
CA LEU A 143 -4.10 -6.07 -4.72
C LEU A 143 -3.20 -5.10 -3.95
N SER A 144 -1.91 -5.26 -4.11
CA SER A 144 -0.96 -4.24 -3.67
C SER A 144 -1.04 -3.04 -4.62
N LEU A 145 -1.19 -1.83 -4.06
CA LEU A 145 -1.24 -0.60 -4.84
C LEU A 145 0.16 0.03 -4.89
N ILE A 146 0.70 0.13 -6.10
CA ILE A 146 2.03 0.67 -6.36
C ILE A 146 1.87 2.02 -7.06
N HIS A 147 2.44 3.06 -6.47
CA HIS A 147 2.59 4.37 -7.10
C HIS A 147 4.08 4.64 -7.36
N ILE A 148 4.42 4.98 -8.60
CA ILE A 148 5.78 5.37 -9.02
C ILE A 148 5.71 6.77 -9.61
#